data_19ba9871a6202aca4f0564c26efd7983
#
_entry.id   19ba9871a6202aca4f0564c26efd7983
#
_cell.length_a   1.000
_cell.length_b   1.000
_cell.length_c   1.000
_cell.angle_alpha   90.00
_cell.angle_beta   90.00
_cell.angle_gamma   90.00
#
_symmetry.space_group_name_H-M   'P 1'
#
loop_
_entity.id
_entity.type
_entity.pdbx_description
1 polymer ?
#
loop_
_entity_poly.entity_id
_entity_poly.type
_entity_poly.pdbx_seq_one_letter_code
_entity_poly.pdbx_strand_id
1 'polypeptide(L)'
;MSSAESAPSTLGVCSWSLQVTSIPELNRLLAELGVNATQIACGDPHHAAWEEGEAMPQAALAADFVMSGAMLGFPGEDYTTPQTIKETGGFGPEPLRAERMERLKWALGRTRELGLSDLMLHAGFIPHPGDPDRPAFLKTLAEAGRLAAEQGITLAFETGQEPADLLRQTLDELASPHLKVNFDPANMLLYDMGDPIRAVEILGPDIRSVHLKDARRPTTPGQWGEEVPLGQGEVNIPRFLQTLKAVGFRGPLMIEREVGDQAARIRDIRHGLDFVRKILSES
;
A
#
# COMPACT_ATOMS: atom_id res chain seq x y z
N MET A 1 -35.69 8.97 -6.51
CA MET A 1 -34.21 9.08 -6.53
C MET A 1 -33.68 7.65 -6.56
N SER A 2 -33.26 7.20 -7.73
CA SER A 2 -32.73 5.87 -7.92
C SER A 2 -31.41 5.76 -7.12
N SER A 3 -31.36 4.86 -6.15
CA SER A 3 -30.12 4.45 -5.53
C SER A 3 -29.26 3.80 -6.62
N ALA A 4 -28.28 4.52 -7.12
CA ALA A 4 -27.25 3.90 -7.93
C ALA A 4 -26.58 2.83 -7.04
N GLU A 5 -26.85 1.57 -7.29
CA GLU A 5 -26.07 0.47 -6.72
C GLU A 5 -24.62 0.74 -7.12
N SER A 6 -23.80 1.11 -6.14
CA SER A 6 -22.38 1.35 -6.36
C SER A 6 -21.73 0.03 -6.75
N ALA A 7 -20.95 0.04 -7.83
CA ALA A 7 -20.15 -1.11 -8.23
C ALA A 7 -19.35 -1.63 -7.01
N PRO A 8 -19.25 -2.95 -6.81
CA PRO A 8 -18.49 -3.53 -5.73
C PRO A 8 -17.03 -3.12 -5.84
N SER A 9 -16.34 -2.96 -4.71
CA SER A 9 -14.89 -2.73 -4.67
C SER A 9 -14.16 -3.85 -5.42
N THR A 10 -13.18 -3.48 -6.24
CA THR A 10 -12.35 -4.46 -6.95
C THR A 10 -11.51 -5.24 -5.95
N LEU A 11 -11.65 -6.57 -5.90
CA LEU A 11 -10.85 -7.46 -5.08
C LEU A 11 -9.72 -8.09 -5.92
N GLY A 12 -8.50 -7.98 -5.44
CA GLY A 12 -7.32 -8.48 -6.13
C GLY A 12 -6.18 -8.85 -5.17
N VAL A 13 -4.97 -8.93 -5.70
CA VAL A 13 -3.75 -9.36 -4.98
C VAL A 13 -2.59 -8.44 -5.35
N CYS A 14 -1.74 -8.11 -4.39
CA CYS A 14 -0.49 -7.40 -4.64
C CYS A 14 0.51 -8.31 -5.37
N SER A 15 1.14 -7.83 -6.44
CA SER A 15 2.03 -8.65 -7.28
C SER A 15 3.23 -9.20 -6.52
N TRP A 16 3.81 -8.42 -5.59
CA TRP A 16 4.94 -8.82 -4.75
C TRP A 16 4.58 -9.93 -3.75
N SER A 17 3.32 -10.02 -3.34
CA SER A 17 2.84 -11.10 -2.48
C SER A 17 2.92 -12.46 -3.16
N LEU A 18 2.88 -12.50 -4.48
CA LEU A 18 2.97 -13.72 -5.28
C LEU A 18 4.41 -14.14 -5.61
N GLN A 19 5.41 -13.32 -5.25
CA GLN A 19 6.83 -13.58 -5.52
C GLN A 19 7.10 -13.97 -6.99
N VAL A 20 6.38 -13.35 -7.92
CA VAL A 20 6.50 -13.60 -9.36
C VAL A 20 7.76 -12.96 -9.94
N THR A 21 8.24 -13.51 -11.06
CA THR A 21 9.43 -13.05 -11.77
C THR A 21 9.12 -12.52 -13.18
N SER A 22 7.85 -12.50 -13.56
CA SER A 22 7.42 -12.03 -14.87
C SER A 22 5.91 -11.77 -14.94
N ILE A 23 5.49 -10.97 -15.92
CA ILE A 23 4.07 -10.71 -16.21
C ILE A 23 3.30 -11.98 -16.58
N PRO A 24 3.80 -12.90 -17.43
CA PRO A 24 3.09 -14.15 -17.71
C PRO A 24 2.85 -15.00 -16.47
N GLU A 25 3.81 -15.05 -15.54
CA GLU A 25 3.65 -15.77 -14.27
C GLU A 25 2.58 -15.10 -13.39
N LEU A 26 2.60 -13.76 -13.28
CA LEU A 26 1.58 -13.00 -12.57
C LEU A 26 0.18 -13.30 -13.12
N ASN A 27 0.00 -13.21 -14.44
CA ASN A 27 -1.27 -13.46 -15.12
C ASN A 27 -1.78 -14.87 -14.82
N ARG A 28 -0.91 -15.89 -14.90
CA ARG A 28 -1.25 -17.28 -14.59
C ARG A 28 -1.70 -17.44 -13.13
N LEU A 29 -0.97 -16.89 -12.16
CA LEU A 29 -1.29 -17.05 -10.73
C LEU A 29 -2.57 -16.30 -10.35
N LEU A 30 -2.83 -15.12 -10.90
CA LEU A 30 -4.10 -14.41 -10.69
C LEU A 30 -5.28 -15.24 -11.20
N ALA A 31 -5.16 -15.83 -12.39
CA ALA A 31 -6.19 -16.71 -12.95
C ALA A 31 -6.41 -17.97 -12.09
N GLU A 32 -5.35 -18.61 -11.59
CA GLU A 32 -5.42 -19.76 -10.68
C GLU A 32 -6.08 -19.43 -9.32
N LEU A 33 -5.97 -18.18 -8.88
CA LEU A 33 -6.61 -17.63 -7.66
C LEU A 33 -8.06 -17.18 -7.92
N GLY A 34 -8.49 -17.17 -9.18
CA GLY A 34 -9.83 -16.73 -9.57
C GLY A 34 -10.05 -15.24 -9.36
N VAL A 35 -9.01 -14.42 -9.55
CA VAL A 35 -9.06 -12.95 -9.58
C VAL A 35 -8.41 -12.43 -10.86
N ASN A 36 -8.77 -11.22 -11.25
CA ASN A 36 -8.19 -10.55 -12.42
C ASN A 36 -7.69 -9.14 -12.11
N ALA A 37 -7.49 -8.82 -10.83
CA ALA A 37 -7.02 -7.51 -10.43
C ALA A 37 -5.73 -7.61 -9.60
N THR A 38 -4.81 -6.68 -9.83
CA THR A 38 -3.56 -6.59 -9.09
C THR A 38 -3.16 -5.14 -8.85
N GLN A 39 -2.50 -4.87 -7.75
CA GLN A 39 -1.63 -3.72 -7.59
C GLN A 39 -0.22 -4.17 -7.97
N ILE A 40 0.42 -3.46 -8.89
CA ILE A 40 1.67 -3.92 -9.50
C ILE A 40 2.88 -3.21 -8.90
N ALA A 41 3.90 -3.96 -8.49
CA ALA A 41 5.16 -3.36 -8.10
C ALA A 41 5.88 -2.75 -9.32
N CYS A 42 6.45 -1.58 -9.16
CA CYS A 42 7.27 -0.91 -10.15
C CYS A 42 8.63 -0.55 -9.54
N GLY A 43 9.45 -1.56 -9.27
CA GLY A 43 10.79 -1.40 -8.72
C GLY A 43 10.90 -1.69 -7.24
N ASP A 44 10.22 -2.74 -6.77
CA ASP A 44 10.51 -3.33 -5.46
C ASP A 44 11.97 -3.82 -5.44
N PRO A 45 12.79 -3.40 -4.46
CA PRO A 45 14.20 -3.82 -4.36
C PRO A 45 14.42 -5.33 -4.36
N HIS A 46 13.44 -6.11 -3.90
CA HIS A 46 13.52 -7.58 -3.88
C HIS A 46 13.23 -8.23 -5.25
N HIS A 47 12.58 -7.50 -6.17
CA HIS A 47 12.14 -8.02 -7.47
C HIS A 47 12.48 -7.10 -8.65
N ALA A 48 13.23 -6.03 -8.42
CA ALA A 48 13.49 -4.93 -9.35
C ALA A 48 13.91 -5.36 -10.77
N ALA A 49 14.65 -6.46 -10.90
CA ALA A 49 15.22 -6.87 -12.18
C ALA A 49 14.18 -7.04 -13.31
N TRP A 50 12.99 -7.60 -13.02
CA TRP A 50 11.94 -7.74 -14.01
C TRP A 50 10.98 -6.56 -14.04
N GLU A 51 10.73 -5.93 -12.90
CA GLU A 51 9.83 -4.79 -12.72
C GLU A 51 10.38 -3.52 -13.39
N GLU A 52 11.69 -3.35 -13.38
CA GLU A 52 12.38 -2.23 -14.00
C GLU A 52 12.65 -2.46 -15.50
N GLY A 53 12.42 -3.68 -15.99
CA GLY A 53 12.65 -4.01 -17.41
C GLY A 53 11.83 -3.13 -18.35
N GLU A 54 12.44 -2.71 -19.49
CA GLU A 54 11.78 -1.86 -20.48
C GLU A 54 10.52 -2.48 -21.09
N ALA A 55 10.48 -3.82 -21.20
CA ALA A 55 9.34 -4.54 -21.78
C ALA A 55 8.18 -4.76 -20.80
N MET A 56 8.38 -4.52 -19.50
CA MET A 56 7.36 -4.83 -18.48
C MET A 56 6.05 -4.07 -18.69
N PRO A 57 6.01 -2.75 -18.94
CA PRO A 57 4.75 -2.04 -19.10
C PRO A 57 3.92 -2.55 -20.29
N GLN A 58 4.56 -2.83 -21.43
CA GLN A 58 3.86 -3.35 -22.60
C GLN A 58 3.29 -4.75 -22.34
N ALA A 59 4.06 -5.60 -21.65
CA ALA A 59 3.61 -6.94 -21.27
C ALA A 59 2.42 -6.87 -20.29
N ALA A 60 2.47 -5.95 -19.31
CA ALA A 60 1.40 -5.74 -18.34
C ALA A 60 0.11 -5.24 -19.00
N LEU A 61 0.23 -4.27 -19.92
CA LEU A 61 -0.91 -3.73 -20.68
C LEU A 61 -1.54 -4.74 -21.65
N ALA A 62 -0.78 -5.75 -22.09
CA ALA A 62 -1.26 -6.82 -22.97
C ALA A 62 -1.81 -8.03 -22.20
N ALA A 63 -1.72 -8.07 -20.88
CA ALA A 63 -2.20 -9.16 -20.04
C ALA A 63 -3.70 -9.07 -19.78
N ASP A 64 -4.29 -10.19 -19.32
CA ASP A 64 -5.74 -10.31 -19.08
C ASP A 64 -6.18 -9.81 -17.69
N PHE A 65 -5.29 -9.13 -16.94
CA PHE A 65 -5.61 -8.58 -15.63
C PHE A 65 -5.76 -7.06 -15.65
N VAL A 66 -6.43 -6.54 -14.63
CA VAL A 66 -6.61 -5.11 -14.41
C VAL A 66 -5.62 -4.65 -13.33
N MET A 67 -4.87 -3.61 -13.62
CA MET A 67 -4.00 -2.97 -12.62
C MET A 67 -4.77 -1.88 -11.87
N SER A 68 -4.76 -1.94 -10.54
CA SER A 68 -5.45 -0.97 -9.67
C SER A 68 -4.57 0.21 -9.24
N GLY A 69 -3.27 0.09 -9.41
CA GLY A 69 -2.26 1.08 -9.05
C GLY A 69 -0.87 0.46 -9.07
N ALA A 70 0.14 1.30 -8.97
CA ALA A 70 1.54 0.89 -8.86
C ALA A 70 2.07 1.07 -7.44
N MET A 71 3.09 0.30 -7.05
CA MET A 71 3.78 0.39 -5.76
C MET A 71 5.27 0.58 -5.98
N LEU A 72 5.87 1.53 -5.26
CA LEU A 72 7.30 1.79 -5.25
C LEU A 72 7.91 1.45 -3.89
N GLY A 73 8.92 0.60 -3.85
CA GLY A 73 9.86 0.45 -2.75
C GLY A 73 11.15 1.23 -3.01
N PHE A 74 11.79 1.74 -1.96
CA PHE A 74 13.07 2.42 -2.10
C PHE A 74 14.23 1.46 -1.86
N PRO A 75 15.28 1.47 -2.71
CA PRO A 75 16.49 0.71 -2.43
C PRO A 75 17.11 1.11 -1.09
N GLY A 76 17.58 0.09 -0.34
CA GLY A 76 18.22 0.29 0.96
C GLY A 76 17.29 0.44 2.16
N GLU A 77 15.99 0.28 1.99
CA GLU A 77 15.06 0.11 3.11
C GLU A 77 15.35 -1.21 3.84
N ASP A 78 15.54 -1.13 5.15
CA ASP A 78 15.91 -2.28 5.99
C ASP A 78 14.78 -2.60 6.98
N TYR A 79 13.99 -3.61 6.65
CA TYR A 79 12.88 -4.10 7.47
C TYR A 79 13.30 -5.16 8.52
N THR A 80 14.60 -5.30 8.83
CA THR A 80 15.08 -6.25 9.83
C THR A 80 14.47 -5.97 11.22
N THR A 81 14.41 -4.71 11.62
CA THR A 81 13.80 -4.28 12.88
C THR A 81 12.98 -3.00 12.67
N PRO A 82 12.01 -2.67 13.56
CA PRO A 82 11.32 -1.38 13.50
C PRO A 82 12.27 -0.18 13.58
N GLN A 83 13.42 -0.32 14.25
CA GLN A 83 14.41 0.74 14.35
C GLN A 83 15.18 0.93 13.03
N THR A 84 15.60 -0.18 12.37
CA THR A 84 16.35 -0.07 11.11
C THR A 84 15.49 0.53 10.01
N ILE A 85 14.21 0.14 9.89
CA ILE A 85 13.31 0.75 8.90
C ILE A 85 12.98 2.22 9.24
N LYS A 86 12.93 2.58 10.52
CA LYS A 86 12.80 3.99 10.92
C LYS A 86 13.97 4.83 10.44
N GLU A 87 15.18 4.27 10.45
CA GLU A 87 16.41 4.95 10.03
C GLU A 87 16.62 4.93 8.51
N THR A 88 15.98 3.99 7.79
CA THR A 88 16.22 3.78 6.37
C THR A 88 14.99 3.98 5.48
N GLY A 89 13.78 4.09 6.04
CA GLY A 89 12.53 4.04 5.29
C GLY A 89 12.10 5.37 4.66
N GLY A 90 11.46 5.29 3.51
CA GLY A 90 10.80 6.39 2.82
C GLY A 90 11.69 7.63 2.66
N PHE A 91 11.14 8.81 2.85
CA PHE A 91 11.87 10.09 2.87
C PHE A 91 12.42 10.46 4.26
N GLY A 92 12.39 9.53 5.23
CA GLY A 92 12.93 9.75 6.57
C GLY A 92 14.40 10.18 6.57
N PRO A 93 15.33 9.37 6.00
CA PRO A 93 16.76 9.70 6.01
C PRO A 93 17.08 10.93 5.16
N GLU A 94 17.44 12.04 5.80
CA GLU A 94 17.72 13.31 5.13
C GLU A 94 18.77 13.20 4.02
N PRO A 95 19.90 12.47 4.18
CA PRO A 95 20.91 12.31 3.14
C PRO A 95 20.41 11.59 1.88
N LEU A 96 19.38 10.75 1.99
CA LEU A 96 18.84 9.95 0.88
C LEU A 96 17.68 10.62 0.15
N ARG A 97 17.12 11.74 0.66
CA ARG A 97 15.93 12.39 0.10
C ARG A 97 16.10 12.78 -1.37
N ALA A 98 17.26 13.28 -1.75
CA ALA A 98 17.53 13.67 -3.13
C ALA A 98 17.52 12.47 -4.09
N GLU A 99 18.20 11.38 -3.73
CA GLU A 99 18.23 10.14 -4.52
C GLU A 99 16.83 9.52 -4.62
N ARG A 100 16.10 9.46 -3.51
CA ARG A 100 14.72 8.93 -3.48
C ARG A 100 13.74 9.79 -4.27
N MET A 101 13.96 11.08 -4.33
CA MET A 101 13.17 11.95 -5.20
C MET A 101 13.42 11.65 -6.69
N GLU A 102 14.66 11.36 -7.10
CA GLU A 102 14.94 10.90 -8.47
C GLU A 102 14.29 9.52 -8.75
N ARG A 103 14.32 8.63 -7.76
CA ARG A 103 13.63 7.34 -7.85
C ARG A 103 12.11 7.50 -7.99
N LEU A 104 11.52 8.43 -7.23
CA LEU A 104 10.11 8.78 -7.35
C LEU A 104 9.77 9.30 -8.76
N LYS A 105 10.58 10.19 -9.32
CA LYS A 105 10.38 10.71 -10.70
C LYS A 105 10.35 9.57 -11.73
N TRP A 106 11.27 8.62 -11.62
CA TRP A 106 11.28 7.43 -12.45
C TRP A 106 9.99 6.61 -12.27
N ALA A 107 9.56 6.35 -11.02
CA ALA A 107 8.36 5.57 -10.73
C ALA A 107 7.08 6.25 -11.23
N LEU A 108 6.99 7.59 -11.14
CA LEU A 108 5.90 8.36 -11.74
C LEU A 108 5.84 8.16 -13.27
N GLY A 109 6.98 8.20 -13.95
CA GLY A 109 7.07 7.88 -15.38
C GLY A 109 6.60 6.45 -15.68
N ARG A 110 7.06 5.48 -14.89
CA ARG A 110 6.68 4.07 -15.01
C ARG A 110 5.17 3.87 -14.78
N THR A 111 4.60 4.53 -13.77
CA THR A 111 3.15 4.50 -13.49
C THR A 111 2.34 4.99 -14.70
N ARG A 112 2.79 6.03 -15.37
CA ARG A 112 2.15 6.50 -16.63
C ARG A 112 2.31 5.51 -17.78
N GLU A 113 3.48 4.91 -17.96
CA GLU A 113 3.71 3.87 -18.98
C GLU A 113 2.77 2.67 -18.78
N LEU A 114 2.42 2.35 -17.55
CA LEU A 114 1.43 1.34 -17.18
C LEU A 114 -0.03 1.81 -17.36
N GLY A 115 -0.25 3.05 -17.76
CA GLY A 115 -1.60 3.62 -17.92
C GLY A 115 -2.31 3.88 -16.60
N LEU A 116 -1.57 3.99 -15.49
CA LEU A 116 -2.11 4.14 -14.14
C LEU A 116 -2.09 5.60 -13.67
N SER A 117 -2.98 5.91 -12.73
CA SER A 117 -3.11 7.22 -12.09
C SER A 117 -2.80 7.20 -10.59
N ASP A 118 -2.45 6.06 -10.04
CA ASP A 118 -2.20 5.88 -8.60
C ASP A 118 -0.85 5.20 -8.38
N LEU A 119 0.02 5.84 -7.57
CA LEU A 119 1.30 5.31 -7.13
C LEU A 119 1.34 5.28 -5.61
N MET A 120 1.66 4.14 -5.02
CA MET A 120 1.78 3.95 -3.58
C MET A 120 3.24 3.81 -3.18
N LEU A 121 3.55 4.28 -1.97
CA LEU A 121 4.86 4.11 -1.33
C LEU A 121 4.76 4.40 0.17
N HIS A 122 5.73 3.92 0.94
CA HIS A 122 5.93 4.38 2.31
C HIS A 122 6.59 5.76 2.33
N ALA A 123 5.96 6.73 3.02
CA ALA A 123 6.54 8.07 3.16
C ALA A 123 7.80 8.07 4.04
N GLY A 124 7.95 7.06 4.90
CA GLY A 124 8.87 7.02 6.02
C GLY A 124 8.22 7.53 7.30
N PHE A 125 8.89 7.36 8.43
CA PHE A 125 8.38 7.83 9.71
C PHE A 125 8.25 9.34 9.73
N ILE A 126 7.03 9.83 9.82
CA ILE A 126 6.72 11.26 9.80
C ILE A 126 7.21 11.89 11.11
N PRO A 127 8.08 12.91 11.08
CA PRO A 127 8.51 13.61 12.29
C PRO A 127 7.32 14.30 12.99
N HIS A 128 7.26 14.20 14.32
CA HIS A 128 6.19 14.84 15.10
C HIS A 128 6.27 16.38 15.06
N PRO A 129 5.15 17.10 15.34
CA PRO A 129 5.18 18.53 15.55
C PRO A 129 6.23 18.93 16.61
N GLY A 130 7.07 19.91 16.26
CA GLY A 130 8.19 20.35 17.11
C GLY A 130 9.51 19.63 16.84
N ASP A 131 9.53 18.56 16.07
CA ASP A 131 10.76 17.94 15.60
C ASP A 131 11.50 18.89 14.62
N PRO A 132 12.80 19.15 14.81
CA PRO A 132 13.55 20.06 13.95
C PRO A 132 13.63 19.62 12.48
N ASP A 133 13.49 18.32 12.19
CA ASP A 133 13.49 17.81 10.81
C ASP A 133 12.12 17.93 10.12
N ARG A 134 11.01 18.10 10.86
CA ARG A 134 9.66 18.13 10.28
C ARG A 134 9.50 19.13 9.13
N PRO A 135 9.97 20.39 9.20
CA PRO A 135 9.82 21.34 8.10
C PRO A 135 10.50 20.88 6.81
N ALA A 136 11.70 20.30 6.91
CA ALA A 136 12.43 19.78 5.75
C ALA A 136 11.74 18.51 5.18
N PHE A 137 11.25 17.63 6.05
CA PHE A 137 10.48 16.44 5.64
C PHE A 137 9.19 16.82 4.91
N LEU A 138 8.38 17.73 5.47
CA LEU A 138 7.16 18.22 4.83
C LEU A 138 7.42 18.89 3.48
N LYS A 139 8.52 19.64 3.35
CA LYS A 139 8.94 20.21 2.06
C LYS A 139 9.22 19.13 1.04
N THR A 140 9.84 18.01 1.45
CA THR A 140 10.08 16.85 0.58
C THR A 140 8.76 16.21 0.13
N LEU A 141 7.80 15.99 1.03
CA LEU A 141 6.49 15.45 0.67
C LEU A 141 5.68 16.41 -0.22
N ALA A 142 5.75 17.72 0.02
CA ALA A 142 5.10 18.72 -0.83
C ALA A 142 5.66 18.67 -2.25
N GLU A 143 6.98 18.54 -2.42
CA GLU A 143 7.63 18.39 -3.72
C GLU A 143 7.24 17.08 -4.40
N ALA A 144 7.17 15.96 -3.65
CA ALA A 144 6.69 14.68 -4.17
C ALA A 144 5.24 14.79 -4.69
N GLY A 145 4.36 15.44 -3.92
CA GLY A 145 2.98 15.71 -4.33
C GLY A 145 2.86 16.61 -5.57
N ARG A 146 3.72 17.62 -5.67
CA ARG A 146 3.79 18.51 -6.86
C ARG A 146 4.19 17.74 -8.11
N LEU A 147 5.24 16.90 -8.03
CA LEU A 147 5.70 16.07 -9.14
C LEU A 147 4.63 15.06 -9.59
N ALA A 148 3.92 14.46 -8.63
CA ALA A 148 2.81 13.56 -8.94
C ALA A 148 1.67 14.31 -9.65
N ALA A 149 1.29 15.49 -9.15
CA ALA A 149 0.27 16.35 -9.76
C ALA A 149 0.57 16.74 -11.20
N GLU A 150 1.83 17.08 -11.50
CA GLU A 150 2.28 17.43 -12.85
C GLU A 150 2.11 16.29 -13.86
N GLN A 151 2.09 15.06 -13.37
CA GLN A 151 1.87 13.87 -14.20
C GLN A 151 0.43 13.33 -14.12
N GLY A 152 -0.46 14.01 -13.39
CA GLY A 152 -1.84 13.57 -13.17
C GLY A 152 -1.94 12.30 -12.32
N ILE A 153 -0.95 12.05 -11.46
CA ILE A 153 -0.88 10.89 -10.56
C ILE A 153 -1.29 11.29 -9.15
N THR A 154 -2.00 10.41 -8.49
CA THR A 154 -2.23 10.44 -7.04
C THR A 154 -1.14 9.63 -6.37
N LEU A 155 -0.42 10.25 -5.44
CA LEU A 155 0.57 9.59 -4.60
C LEU A 155 -0.09 9.20 -3.29
N ALA A 156 -0.18 7.90 -3.01
CA ALA A 156 -0.82 7.37 -1.83
C ALA A 156 0.22 6.84 -0.84
N PHE A 157 0.27 7.43 0.36
CA PHE A 157 1.16 6.98 1.42
C PHE A 157 0.58 5.77 2.11
N GLU A 158 1.37 4.72 2.23
CA GLU A 158 0.96 3.52 2.94
C GLU A 158 1.05 3.71 4.45
N THR A 159 -0.04 3.35 5.15
CA THR A 159 -0.12 3.43 6.61
C THR A 159 0.76 2.38 7.30
N GLY A 160 1.15 2.68 8.54
CA GLY A 160 1.84 1.75 9.42
C GLY A 160 2.98 2.38 10.21
N GLN A 161 3.69 3.34 9.64
CA GLN A 161 4.87 3.94 10.25
C GLN A 161 4.55 5.14 11.16
N GLU A 162 3.29 5.56 11.19
CA GLU A 162 2.82 6.69 12.01
C GLU A 162 1.38 6.45 12.53
N PRO A 163 1.00 7.09 13.64
CA PRO A 163 -0.40 7.15 14.07
C PRO A 163 -1.28 7.89 13.05
N ALA A 164 -2.54 7.46 12.91
CA ALA A 164 -3.48 8.06 11.95
C ALA A 164 -3.69 9.56 12.16
N ASP A 165 -3.71 10.04 13.40
CA ASP A 165 -3.86 11.47 13.71
C ASP A 165 -2.66 12.29 13.18
N LEU A 166 -1.44 11.74 13.23
CA LEU A 166 -0.24 12.40 12.69
C LEU A 166 -0.26 12.45 11.16
N LEU A 167 -0.66 11.35 10.51
CA LEU A 167 -0.83 11.33 9.05
C LEU A 167 -1.93 12.30 8.61
N ARG A 168 -3.09 12.34 9.31
CA ARG A 168 -4.17 13.29 9.05
C ARG A 168 -3.67 14.73 9.12
N GLN A 169 -3.01 15.09 10.23
CA GLN A 169 -2.43 16.43 10.40
C GLN A 169 -1.45 16.76 9.27
N THR A 170 -0.63 15.81 8.87
CA THR A 170 0.35 15.98 7.79
C THR A 170 -0.32 16.23 6.44
N LEU A 171 -1.37 15.49 6.10
CA LEU A 171 -2.14 15.68 4.87
C LEU A 171 -2.86 17.05 4.87
N ASP A 172 -3.39 17.48 6.03
CA ASP A 172 -4.03 18.79 6.19
C ASP A 172 -3.01 19.94 6.02
N GLU A 173 -1.81 19.82 6.59
CA GLU A 173 -0.73 20.81 6.43
C GLU A 173 -0.24 20.90 4.98
N LEU A 174 -0.15 19.78 4.27
CA LEU A 174 0.28 19.72 2.87
C LEU A 174 -0.82 20.19 1.91
N ALA A 175 -2.09 20.04 2.29
CA ALA A 175 -3.28 20.49 1.56
C ALA A 175 -3.30 20.15 0.05
N SER A 176 -2.74 19.00 -0.33
CA SER A 176 -2.64 18.57 -1.74
C SER A 176 -3.70 17.53 -2.08
N PRO A 177 -4.52 17.72 -3.12
CA PRO A 177 -5.49 16.72 -3.55
C PRO A 177 -4.82 15.47 -4.15
N HIS A 178 -3.55 15.56 -4.51
CA HIS A 178 -2.75 14.47 -5.08
C HIS A 178 -2.00 13.64 -4.02
N LEU A 179 -2.12 13.98 -2.73
CA LEU A 179 -1.60 13.19 -1.63
C LEU A 179 -2.76 12.46 -0.94
N LYS A 180 -2.72 11.17 -0.92
CA LYS A 180 -3.78 10.27 -0.44
C LYS A 180 -3.19 9.16 0.41
N VAL A 181 -3.99 8.17 0.77
CA VAL A 181 -3.63 7.06 1.64
C VAL A 181 -3.86 5.73 0.92
N ASN A 182 -2.86 4.88 0.92
CA ASN A 182 -3.01 3.43 0.77
C ASN A 182 -3.12 2.86 2.19
N PHE A 183 -4.26 2.29 2.54
CA PHE A 183 -4.53 1.90 3.91
C PHE A 183 -4.20 0.43 4.14
N ASP A 184 -3.17 0.15 4.92
CA ASP A 184 -2.86 -1.18 5.44
C ASP A 184 -3.17 -1.24 6.95
N PRO A 185 -4.18 -2.01 7.37
CA PRO A 185 -4.55 -2.14 8.78
C PRO A 185 -3.55 -2.96 9.59
N ALA A 186 -2.90 -3.94 8.96
CA ALA A 186 -1.95 -4.81 9.63
C ALA A 186 -0.63 -4.10 9.93
N ASN A 187 -0.15 -3.24 9.03
CA ASN A 187 1.04 -2.45 9.29
C ASN A 187 0.88 -1.58 10.54
N MET A 188 -0.31 -1.02 10.79
CA MET A 188 -0.57 -0.28 12.03
C MET A 188 -0.40 -1.15 13.29
N LEU A 189 -0.75 -2.43 13.21
CA LEU A 189 -0.54 -3.38 14.31
C LEU A 189 0.93 -3.81 14.41
N LEU A 190 1.57 -4.11 13.29
CA LEU A 190 2.98 -4.52 13.23
C LEU A 190 3.92 -3.48 13.84
N TYR A 191 3.65 -2.19 13.60
CA TYR A 191 4.42 -1.06 14.12
C TYR A 191 3.89 -0.54 15.47
N ASP A 192 2.79 -1.09 16.00
CA ASP A 192 2.09 -0.62 17.21
C ASP A 192 1.67 0.87 17.15
N MET A 193 1.14 1.30 15.99
CA MET A 193 0.76 2.69 15.71
C MET A 193 -0.75 3.00 15.91
N GLY A 194 -1.48 2.12 16.60
CA GLY A 194 -2.86 2.39 17.00
C GLY A 194 -3.89 1.37 16.54
N ASP A 195 -5.16 1.77 16.62
CA ASP A 195 -6.31 0.94 16.23
C ASP A 195 -6.66 1.18 14.75
N PRO A 196 -6.57 0.18 13.87
CA PRO A 196 -6.86 0.34 12.45
C PRO A 196 -8.33 0.71 12.17
N ILE A 197 -9.29 0.34 13.02
CA ILE A 197 -10.70 0.71 12.85
C ILE A 197 -10.87 2.22 13.05
N ARG A 198 -10.34 2.76 14.16
CA ARG A 198 -10.31 4.19 14.41
C ARG A 198 -9.56 4.97 13.32
N ALA A 199 -8.47 4.41 12.84
CA ALA A 199 -7.68 5.03 11.77
C ALA A 199 -8.47 5.18 10.45
N VAL A 200 -9.33 4.21 10.10
CA VAL A 200 -10.26 4.35 8.96
C VAL A 200 -11.23 5.50 9.17
N GLU A 201 -11.76 5.68 10.38
CA GLU A 201 -12.66 6.80 10.69
C GLU A 201 -11.96 8.16 10.53
N ILE A 202 -10.67 8.26 10.87
CA ILE A 202 -9.86 9.48 10.77
C ILE A 202 -9.45 9.77 9.32
N LEU A 203 -9.00 8.76 8.59
CA LEU A 203 -8.38 8.89 7.27
C LEU A 203 -9.37 8.65 6.11
N GLY A 204 -10.58 8.17 6.40
CA GLY A 204 -11.56 7.72 5.41
C GLY A 204 -11.70 8.57 4.15
N PRO A 205 -11.79 9.92 4.23
CA PRO A 205 -11.92 10.78 3.05
C PRO A 205 -10.71 10.73 2.10
N ASP A 206 -9.56 10.28 2.58
CA ASP A 206 -8.32 10.25 1.81
C ASP A 206 -7.84 8.84 1.47
N ILE A 207 -8.56 7.80 1.91
CA ILE A 207 -8.22 6.41 1.54
C ILE A 207 -8.50 6.19 0.06
N ARG A 208 -7.46 5.91 -0.72
CA ARG A 208 -7.51 5.66 -2.15
C ARG A 208 -7.53 4.18 -2.51
N SER A 209 -6.80 3.39 -1.77
CA SER A 209 -6.69 1.94 -1.91
C SER A 209 -6.47 1.28 -0.55
N VAL A 210 -6.68 -0.02 -0.46
CA VAL A 210 -6.58 -0.78 0.79
C VAL A 210 -5.79 -2.06 0.54
N HIS A 211 -4.81 -2.33 1.39
CA HIS A 211 -4.25 -3.65 1.55
C HIS A 211 -5.06 -4.45 2.56
N LEU A 212 -5.49 -5.63 2.17
CA LEU A 212 -6.12 -6.60 3.06
C LEU A 212 -5.03 -7.54 3.58
N LYS A 213 -4.57 -7.22 4.77
CA LYS A 213 -3.50 -7.91 5.50
C LYS A 213 -3.91 -8.04 6.96
N ASP A 214 -3.40 -9.03 7.68
CA ASP A 214 -3.74 -9.24 9.08
C ASP A 214 -2.50 -9.53 9.91
N ALA A 215 -2.52 -9.08 11.15
CA ALA A 215 -1.38 -9.19 12.05
C ALA A 215 -1.82 -9.26 13.52
N ARG A 216 -0.89 -9.69 14.37
CA ARG A 216 -0.93 -9.53 15.82
C ARG A 216 0.05 -8.47 16.27
N ARG A 217 -0.30 -7.73 17.30
CA ARG A 217 0.58 -6.72 17.88
C ARG A 217 1.86 -7.33 18.45
N PRO A 218 2.95 -6.56 18.53
CA PRO A 218 4.16 -7.00 19.22
C PRO A 218 3.86 -7.26 20.71
N THR A 219 4.41 -8.34 21.25
CA THR A 219 4.36 -8.64 22.68
C THR A 219 5.38 -7.87 23.49
N THR A 220 6.38 -7.31 22.82
CA THR A 220 7.47 -6.52 23.43
C THR A 220 7.59 -5.19 22.66
N PRO A 221 7.56 -4.04 23.37
CA PRO A 221 7.73 -2.74 22.73
C PRO A 221 9.02 -2.65 21.90
N GLY A 222 8.94 -2.05 20.73
CA GLY A 222 10.08 -1.86 19.82
C GLY A 222 10.47 -3.11 19.01
N GLN A 223 9.72 -4.20 19.11
CA GLN A 223 9.83 -5.36 18.22
C GLN A 223 8.69 -5.37 17.21
N TRP A 224 8.85 -6.18 16.16
CA TRP A 224 7.78 -6.43 15.19
C TRP A 224 6.60 -7.16 15.83
N GLY A 225 5.39 -6.80 15.39
CA GLY A 225 4.25 -7.70 15.46
C GLY A 225 4.43 -8.92 14.56
N GLU A 226 3.44 -9.79 14.54
CA GLU A 226 3.44 -11.01 13.73
C GLU A 226 2.40 -10.90 12.60
N GLU A 227 2.84 -10.88 11.32
CA GLU A 227 1.92 -11.03 10.20
C GLU A 227 1.38 -12.46 10.13
N VAL A 228 0.06 -12.59 10.04
CA VAL A 228 -0.64 -13.87 10.00
C VAL A 228 -1.58 -13.95 8.79
N PRO A 229 -2.04 -15.14 8.38
CA PRO A 229 -3.05 -15.27 7.34
C PRO A 229 -4.32 -14.45 7.66
N LEU A 230 -4.93 -13.87 6.64
CA LEU A 230 -6.08 -12.98 6.77
C LEU A 230 -7.23 -13.64 7.54
N GLY A 231 -7.74 -12.95 8.56
CA GLY A 231 -8.77 -13.45 9.48
C GLY A 231 -8.23 -14.18 10.71
N GLN A 232 -6.91 -14.31 10.88
CA GLN A 232 -6.28 -14.97 12.02
C GLN A 232 -5.56 -13.99 12.96
N GLY A 233 -5.60 -12.70 12.66
CA GLY A 233 -4.97 -11.64 13.43
C GLY A 233 -5.97 -10.83 14.27
N GLU A 234 -5.54 -9.60 14.57
CA GLU A 234 -6.24 -8.68 15.47
C GLU A 234 -6.89 -7.49 14.73
N VAL A 235 -6.81 -7.43 13.38
CA VAL A 235 -7.42 -6.35 12.58
C VAL A 235 -8.95 -6.36 12.69
N ASN A 236 -9.57 -7.52 12.90
CA ASN A 236 -11.02 -7.69 12.82
C ASN A 236 -11.58 -7.34 11.44
N ILE A 237 -11.17 -8.10 10.44
CA ILE A 237 -11.48 -7.85 9.02
C ILE A 237 -12.98 -7.58 8.73
N PRO A 238 -13.96 -8.32 9.33
CA PRO A 238 -15.37 -8.00 9.10
C PRO A 238 -15.74 -6.57 9.52
N ARG A 239 -15.31 -6.13 10.70
CA ARG A 239 -15.55 -4.77 11.19
C ARG A 239 -14.79 -3.74 10.38
N PHE A 240 -13.57 -4.05 9.98
CA PHE A 240 -12.75 -3.19 9.11
C PHE A 240 -13.46 -2.88 7.78
N LEU A 241 -13.94 -3.92 7.08
CA LEU A 241 -14.68 -3.77 5.84
C LEU A 241 -16.00 -3.00 6.03
N GLN A 242 -16.71 -3.26 7.15
CA GLN A 242 -17.91 -2.51 7.50
C GLN A 242 -17.61 -1.01 7.72
N THR A 243 -16.51 -0.69 8.40
CA THR A 243 -16.09 0.69 8.66
C THR A 243 -15.68 1.41 7.36
N LEU A 244 -14.93 0.73 6.48
CA LEU A 244 -14.61 1.24 5.14
C LEU A 244 -15.89 1.60 4.34
N LYS A 245 -16.89 0.72 4.37
CA LYS A 245 -18.19 0.97 3.74
C LYS A 245 -18.89 2.18 4.36
N ALA A 246 -18.85 2.31 5.69
CA ALA A 246 -19.49 3.41 6.43
C ALA A 246 -18.86 4.78 6.12
N VAL A 247 -17.53 4.85 5.93
CA VAL A 247 -16.85 6.09 5.50
C VAL A 247 -16.96 6.36 4.00
N GLY A 248 -17.67 5.50 3.26
CA GLY A 248 -17.93 5.68 1.83
C GLY A 248 -16.80 5.23 0.90
N PHE A 249 -15.83 4.44 1.40
CA PHE A 249 -14.78 3.88 0.54
C PHE A 249 -15.33 3.00 -0.58
N ARG A 250 -14.75 3.12 -1.78
CA ARG A 250 -15.16 2.39 -3.00
C ARG A 250 -13.95 1.96 -3.83
N GLY A 251 -12.75 2.20 -3.33
CA GLY A 251 -11.50 1.87 -4.01
C GLY A 251 -11.19 0.37 -4.03
N PRO A 252 -10.05 0.00 -4.61
CA PRO A 252 -9.61 -1.40 -4.70
C PRO A 252 -9.22 -1.96 -3.32
N LEU A 253 -9.48 -3.25 -3.14
CA LEU A 253 -9.11 -4.07 -2.00
C LEU A 253 -8.10 -5.12 -2.49
N MET A 254 -6.83 -5.00 -2.12
CA MET A 254 -5.76 -5.88 -2.57
C MET A 254 -5.25 -6.74 -1.42
N ILE A 255 -5.33 -8.07 -1.54
CA ILE A 255 -4.73 -8.95 -0.54
C ILE A 255 -3.21 -8.82 -0.62
N GLU A 256 -2.61 -8.56 0.52
CA GLU A 256 -1.18 -8.55 0.71
C GLU A 256 -0.75 -9.63 1.69
N ARG A 257 0.32 -10.36 1.34
CA ARG A 257 0.93 -11.42 2.16
C ARG A 257 2.43 -11.45 1.91
N GLU A 258 3.23 -11.19 2.93
CA GLU A 258 4.68 -11.04 2.78
C GLU A 258 5.49 -12.11 3.51
N VAL A 259 4.88 -12.90 4.38
CA VAL A 259 5.55 -13.96 5.14
C VAL A 259 5.42 -15.32 4.45
N GLY A 260 6.51 -16.08 4.41
CA GLY A 260 6.57 -17.40 3.81
C GLY A 260 7.09 -17.44 2.38
N ASP A 261 7.29 -18.66 1.88
CA ASP A 261 7.62 -18.90 0.49
C ASP A 261 6.39 -18.74 -0.44
N GLN A 262 6.61 -18.72 -1.74
CA GLN A 262 5.55 -18.53 -2.74
C GLN A 262 4.37 -19.49 -2.54
N ALA A 263 4.64 -20.77 -2.27
CA ALA A 263 3.59 -21.77 -2.12
C ALA A 263 2.75 -21.53 -0.85
N ALA A 264 3.39 -21.13 0.25
CA ALA A 264 2.69 -20.75 1.49
C ALA A 264 1.84 -19.51 1.27
N ARG A 265 2.40 -18.46 0.66
CA ARG A 265 1.68 -17.21 0.35
C ARG A 265 0.46 -17.46 -0.54
N ILE A 266 0.58 -18.27 -1.59
CA ILE A 266 -0.53 -18.62 -2.49
C ILE A 266 -1.65 -19.34 -1.72
N ARG A 267 -1.34 -20.26 -0.80
CA ARG A 267 -2.35 -20.90 0.05
C ARG A 267 -3.08 -19.91 0.95
N ASP A 268 -2.33 -19.03 1.61
CA ASP A 268 -2.87 -18.01 2.53
C ASP A 268 -3.72 -16.99 1.78
N ILE A 269 -3.26 -16.53 0.61
CA ILE A 269 -4.00 -15.60 -0.27
C ILE A 269 -5.31 -16.24 -0.74
N ARG A 270 -5.31 -17.51 -1.16
CA ARG A 270 -6.52 -18.23 -1.55
C ARG A 270 -7.55 -18.27 -0.42
N HIS A 271 -7.09 -18.62 0.79
CA HIS A 271 -7.93 -18.59 1.99
C HIS A 271 -8.48 -17.18 2.25
N GLY A 272 -7.63 -16.16 2.15
CA GLY A 272 -8.03 -14.76 2.34
C GLY A 272 -9.06 -14.30 1.32
N LEU A 273 -8.90 -14.65 0.03
CA LEU A 273 -9.87 -14.34 -1.02
C LEU A 273 -11.25 -14.95 -0.71
N ASP A 274 -11.29 -16.23 -0.32
CA ASP A 274 -12.54 -16.92 0.00
C ASP A 274 -13.20 -16.29 1.25
N PHE A 275 -12.40 -15.96 2.26
CA PHE A 275 -12.87 -15.30 3.48
C PHE A 275 -13.49 -13.92 3.18
N VAL A 276 -12.79 -13.08 2.40
CA VAL A 276 -13.29 -11.74 2.04
C VAL A 276 -14.53 -11.82 1.15
N ARG A 277 -14.55 -12.70 0.16
CA ARG A 277 -15.74 -12.92 -0.71
C ARG A 277 -16.97 -13.27 0.10
N LYS A 278 -16.82 -14.15 1.11
CA LYS A 278 -17.92 -14.51 2.02
C LYS A 278 -18.45 -13.27 2.75
N ILE A 279 -17.58 -12.46 3.37
CA ILE A 279 -18.00 -11.26 4.10
C ILE A 279 -18.73 -10.28 3.16
N LEU A 280 -18.17 -10.04 1.96
CA LEU A 280 -18.76 -9.11 1.00
C LEU A 280 -20.11 -9.59 0.45
N SER A 281 -20.34 -10.90 0.39
CA SER A 281 -21.63 -11.46 -0.05
C SER A 281 -22.73 -11.40 1.03
N GLU A 282 -22.34 -11.26 2.31
CA GLU A 282 -23.25 -11.20 3.46
C GLU A 282 -23.55 -9.73 3.89
N SER A 283 -22.92 -8.72 3.27
CA SER A 283 -22.97 -7.28 3.62
C SER A 283 -23.79 -6.46 2.66
#